data_bcd24c6267b9d6416053b6ff836fd2d0
#
_entry.id   bcd24c6267b9d6416053b6ff836fd2d0
#
_cell.length_a   1.000
_cell.length_b   1.000
_cell.length_c   1.000
_cell.angle_alpha   90.00
_cell.angle_beta   90.00
_cell.angle_gamma   90.00
#
_symmetry.space_group_name_H-M   'P 1'
#
loop_
_entity.id
_entity.type
_entity.pdbx_description
1 polymer ?
#
loop_
_entity_poly.entity_id
_entity_poly.type
_entity_poly.pdbx_seq_one_letter_code
_entity_poly.pdbx_strand_id
1 'polypeptide(L)'
;MAKILALSTFYSDKGVALFDNTYDLGYNICLDEMNREKNEKKTFDINYAFVNQMENLVRSTKEKMRIFLIGNTLEEASDIMCSFNFIPEDFGRFKIRKKRAIVDYVEPSKRYLSRRKGTVADLLAPNESTFTNKINIDTSLVDKRRLIKPSYKIAFSKTESYTVWDSKIVAQSQNEKCPTIPMYAYLDFVFSPELRDSVIMTYHNRGFLFHNLITQKKFKKALELVKPKG
;
A
#
# COMPACT_ATOMS: atom_id res chain seq x y z
N MET A 1 -29.85 -9.79 -5.42
CA MET A 1 -29.01 -10.76 -6.18
C MET A 1 -27.55 -10.38 -5.99
N ALA A 2 -26.64 -11.31 -5.73
CA ALA A 2 -25.20 -11.04 -5.64
C ALA A 2 -24.49 -11.67 -6.83
N LYS A 3 -23.50 -10.95 -7.40
CA LYS A 3 -22.58 -11.51 -8.40
C LYS A 3 -21.21 -11.66 -7.77
N ILE A 4 -20.55 -12.78 -8.00
CA ILE A 4 -19.18 -13.05 -7.55
C ILE A 4 -18.29 -13.06 -8.79
N LEU A 5 -17.21 -12.27 -8.77
CA LEU A 5 -16.29 -12.11 -9.88
C LEU A 5 -14.86 -12.10 -9.35
N ALA A 6 -13.96 -12.80 -10.03
CA ALA A 6 -12.55 -12.64 -9.75
C ALA A 6 -12.06 -11.29 -10.29
N LEU A 7 -11.26 -10.55 -9.50
CA LEU A 7 -10.76 -9.24 -9.90
C LEU A 7 -9.91 -9.31 -11.17
N SER A 8 -9.16 -10.39 -11.38
CA SER A 8 -8.36 -10.64 -12.59
C SER A 8 -9.22 -10.77 -13.83
N THR A 9 -10.29 -11.55 -13.77
CA THR A 9 -11.25 -11.73 -14.89
C THR A 9 -11.98 -10.43 -15.16
N PHE A 10 -12.44 -9.75 -14.10
CA PHE A 10 -13.13 -8.48 -14.21
C PHE A 10 -12.26 -7.38 -14.84
N TYR A 11 -10.97 -7.38 -14.55
CA TYR A 11 -10.00 -6.46 -15.15
C TYR A 11 -9.80 -6.72 -16.66
N SER A 12 -9.84 -7.98 -17.08
CA SER A 12 -9.68 -8.37 -18.50
C SER A 12 -10.91 -8.03 -19.33
N ASP A 13 -12.11 -8.13 -18.75
CA ASP A 13 -13.39 -7.92 -19.42
C ASP A 13 -13.78 -6.42 -19.46
N LYS A 14 -12.94 -5.61 -20.08
CA LYS A 14 -13.18 -4.17 -20.19
C LYS A 14 -14.54 -3.88 -20.84
N GLY A 15 -15.49 -3.40 -20.07
CA GLY A 15 -16.73 -2.82 -20.58
C GLY A 15 -17.98 -3.70 -20.58
N VAL A 16 -17.94 -4.87 -19.97
CA VAL A 16 -19.18 -5.62 -19.72
C VAL A 16 -19.99 -4.88 -18.67
N ALA A 17 -21.16 -4.38 -19.05
CA ALA A 17 -22.14 -3.83 -18.13
C ALA A 17 -22.59 -4.93 -17.15
N LEU A 18 -22.00 -4.95 -15.97
CA LEU A 18 -22.23 -6.00 -14.96
C LEU A 18 -23.56 -5.83 -14.23
N PHE A 19 -24.14 -4.66 -14.31
CA PHE A 19 -25.37 -4.31 -13.61
C PHE A 19 -26.34 -3.63 -14.58
N ASP A 20 -27.54 -4.12 -14.59
CA ASP A 20 -28.65 -3.48 -15.25
C ASP A 20 -28.98 -2.18 -14.47
N ASN A 21 -28.95 -1.03 -15.16
CA ASN A 21 -29.16 0.30 -14.58
C ASN A 21 -30.60 0.54 -14.09
N THR A 22 -31.44 -0.48 -14.05
CA THR A 22 -32.85 -0.37 -13.65
C THR A 22 -33.06 -0.26 -12.13
N TYR A 23 -32.00 -0.41 -11.31
CA TYR A 23 -32.12 -0.35 -9.87
C TYR A 23 -31.59 0.97 -9.32
N ASP A 24 -32.50 1.81 -8.89
CA ASP A 24 -32.28 3.06 -8.12
C ASP A 24 -31.67 2.82 -6.72
N LEU A 25 -31.38 1.59 -6.40
CA LEU A 25 -30.81 1.15 -5.12
C LEU A 25 -29.29 1.09 -5.24
N GLY A 26 -28.61 1.93 -4.49
CA GLY A 26 -27.16 1.89 -4.39
C GLY A 26 -26.63 0.49 -4.08
N TYR A 27 -25.49 0.09 -4.65
CA TYR A 27 -24.93 -1.23 -4.37
C TYR A 27 -23.78 -1.22 -3.38
N ASN A 28 -23.60 -2.38 -2.79
CA ASN A 28 -22.45 -2.70 -2.00
C ASN A 28 -21.46 -3.52 -2.84
N ILE A 29 -20.20 -3.09 -2.85
CA ILE A 29 -19.12 -3.83 -3.48
C ILE A 29 -18.25 -4.39 -2.37
N CYS A 30 -17.96 -5.67 -2.44
CA CYS A 30 -17.04 -6.32 -1.52
C CYS A 30 -15.82 -6.83 -2.31
N LEU A 31 -14.64 -6.35 -1.95
CA LEU A 31 -13.38 -6.94 -2.37
C LEU A 31 -12.88 -7.78 -1.20
N ASP A 32 -12.95 -9.09 -1.38
CA ASP A 32 -12.36 -10.05 -0.45
C ASP A 32 -10.87 -10.24 -0.77
N GLU A 33 -10.08 -10.57 0.23
CA GLU A 33 -8.65 -10.78 0.11
C GLU A 33 -7.91 -9.58 -0.53
N MET A 34 -8.17 -8.37 -0.03
CA MET A 34 -7.51 -7.15 -0.52
C MET A 34 -5.98 -7.18 -0.35
N ASN A 35 -5.45 -8.04 0.49
CA ASN A 35 -4.04 -8.24 0.73
C ASN A 35 -3.56 -9.53 0.06
N ARG A 36 -2.33 -9.52 -0.42
CA ARG A 36 -1.67 -10.72 -0.93
C ARG A 36 -1.11 -11.55 0.20
N GLU A 37 -1.00 -12.84 -0.06
CA GLU A 37 -0.24 -13.72 0.82
C GLU A 37 1.27 -13.45 0.70
N LYS A 38 1.99 -13.73 1.79
CA LYS A 38 3.45 -13.69 1.80
C LYS A 38 3.98 -14.71 0.79
N ASN A 39 4.78 -14.27 -0.16
CA ASN A 39 5.33 -15.06 -1.28
C ASN A 39 4.38 -15.28 -2.49
N GLU A 40 3.20 -14.71 -2.51
CA GLU A 40 2.36 -14.71 -3.71
C GLU A 40 3.03 -13.92 -4.84
N LYS A 41 3.12 -14.51 -6.03
CA LYS A 41 3.67 -13.83 -7.20
C LYS A 41 2.77 -12.66 -7.62
N LYS A 42 3.36 -11.50 -7.83
CA LYS A 42 2.66 -10.33 -8.37
C LYS A 42 2.34 -10.56 -9.84
N THR A 43 1.16 -11.08 -10.13
CA THR A 43 0.67 -11.27 -11.51
C THR A 43 0.08 -9.97 -12.08
N PHE A 44 -0.50 -9.12 -11.23
CA PHE A 44 -1.04 -7.80 -11.59
C PHE A 44 -1.07 -6.87 -10.37
N ASP A 45 -1.21 -5.58 -10.59
CA ASP A 45 -1.36 -4.59 -9.51
C ASP A 45 -2.83 -4.56 -9.04
N ILE A 46 -3.10 -5.14 -7.86
CA ILE A 46 -4.46 -5.24 -7.28
C ILE A 46 -5.06 -3.84 -7.08
N ASN A 47 -4.27 -2.87 -6.58
CA ASN A 47 -4.77 -1.52 -6.33
C ASN A 47 -5.16 -0.83 -7.64
N TYR A 48 -4.31 -0.92 -8.67
CA TYR A 48 -4.59 -0.36 -9.97
C TYR A 48 -5.82 -1.01 -10.62
N ALA A 49 -5.90 -2.34 -10.61
CA ALA A 49 -7.04 -3.08 -11.14
C ALA A 49 -8.34 -2.70 -10.42
N PHE A 50 -8.31 -2.64 -9.08
CA PHE A 50 -9.46 -2.28 -8.27
C PHE A 50 -9.92 -0.84 -8.54
N VAL A 51 -9.01 0.14 -8.55
CA VAL A 51 -9.34 1.55 -8.82
C VAL A 51 -9.96 1.72 -10.20
N ASN A 52 -9.39 1.09 -11.24
CA ASN A 52 -9.94 1.15 -12.59
C ASN A 52 -11.34 0.57 -12.68
N GLN A 53 -11.61 -0.53 -11.98
CA GLN A 53 -12.94 -1.11 -11.96
C GLN A 53 -13.94 -0.23 -11.21
N MET A 54 -13.52 0.38 -10.11
CA MET A 54 -14.36 1.36 -9.40
C MET A 54 -14.70 2.55 -10.28
N GLU A 55 -13.75 3.09 -11.04
CA GLU A 55 -14.00 4.17 -12.00
C GLU A 55 -15.05 3.78 -13.07
N ASN A 56 -14.94 2.57 -13.61
CA ASN A 56 -15.90 2.07 -14.60
C ASN A 56 -17.31 1.91 -14.00
N LEU A 57 -17.42 1.40 -12.77
CA LEU A 57 -18.70 1.24 -12.08
C LEU A 57 -19.31 2.59 -11.70
N VAL A 58 -18.52 3.56 -11.23
CA VAL A 58 -19.00 4.89 -10.86
C VAL A 58 -19.52 5.66 -12.07
N ARG A 59 -18.91 5.50 -13.24
CA ARG A 59 -19.41 6.15 -14.49
C ARG A 59 -20.81 5.70 -14.88
N SER A 60 -21.17 4.47 -14.58
CA SER A 60 -22.48 3.90 -14.89
C SER A 60 -23.54 4.20 -13.82
N THR A 61 -23.13 4.66 -12.63
CA THR A 61 -24.02 4.88 -11.49
C THR A 61 -23.73 6.22 -10.83
N LYS A 62 -24.71 7.11 -10.87
CA LYS A 62 -24.64 8.40 -10.14
C LYS A 62 -24.83 8.26 -8.63
N GLU A 63 -24.87 7.03 -8.09
CA GLU A 63 -25.52 6.78 -6.81
C GLU A 63 -24.61 6.20 -5.71
N LYS A 64 -25.17 6.13 -4.53
CA LYS A 64 -24.59 5.82 -3.22
C LYS A 64 -23.95 4.42 -3.19
N MET A 65 -22.71 4.34 -3.56
CA MET A 65 -21.94 3.10 -3.51
C MET A 65 -21.22 2.96 -2.16
N ARG A 66 -21.27 1.77 -1.56
CA ARG A 66 -20.45 1.40 -0.41
C ARG A 66 -19.46 0.33 -0.85
N ILE A 67 -18.22 0.50 -0.46
CA ILE A 67 -17.14 -0.44 -0.77
C ILE A 67 -16.65 -1.03 0.53
N PHE A 68 -16.64 -2.36 0.59
CA PHE A 68 -16.08 -3.13 1.70
C PHE A 68 -14.82 -3.81 1.20
N LEU A 69 -13.71 -3.54 1.86
CA LEU A 69 -12.43 -4.14 1.61
C LEU A 69 -12.11 -5.06 2.78
N ILE A 70 -12.06 -6.36 2.51
CA ILE A 70 -11.78 -7.36 3.54
C ILE A 70 -10.38 -7.90 3.27
N GLY A 71 -9.59 -8.04 4.30
CA GLY A 71 -8.24 -8.57 4.17
C GLY A 71 -7.75 -9.20 5.46
N ASN A 72 -6.97 -10.25 5.29
CA ASN A 72 -6.17 -10.80 6.35
C ASN A 72 -4.93 -9.92 6.56
N THR A 73 -4.41 -9.86 7.78
CA THR A 73 -3.27 -9.01 8.14
C THR A 73 -1.93 -9.66 7.81
N LEU A 74 -1.79 -10.22 6.61
CA LEU A 74 -0.59 -10.95 6.20
C LEU A 74 0.53 -10.02 5.70
N GLU A 75 0.18 -8.80 5.28
CA GLU A 75 1.15 -7.79 4.84
C GLU A 75 1.22 -6.61 5.80
N GLU A 76 2.43 -6.15 6.12
CA GLU A 76 2.68 -4.95 6.95
C GLU A 76 1.99 -3.70 6.39
N ALA A 77 1.98 -3.56 5.07
CA ALA A 77 1.39 -2.44 4.37
C ALA A 77 0.87 -2.88 3.01
N SER A 78 -0.41 -3.18 2.89
CA SER A 78 -1.01 -3.48 1.59
C SER A 78 -1.00 -2.26 0.67
N ASP A 79 -0.95 -2.50 -0.65
CA ASP A 79 -0.98 -1.41 -1.63
C ASP A 79 -2.25 -0.55 -1.49
N ILE A 80 -3.38 -1.17 -1.14
CA ILE A 80 -4.65 -0.47 -0.88
C ILE A 80 -4.54 0.41 0.36
N MET A 81 -3.99 -0.08 1.48
CA MET A 81 -3.81 0.74 2.69
C MET A 81 -2.84 1.89 2.46
N CYS A 82 -1.78 1.67 1.67
CA CYS A 82 -0.87 2.73 1.25
C CYS A 82 -1.57 3.82 0.42
N SER A 83 -2.56 3.47 -0.42
CA SER A 83 -3.33 4.45 -1.19
C SER A 83 -4.28 5.29 -0.31
N PHE A 84 -4.74 4.73 0.80
CA PHE A 84 -5.44 5.49 1.86
C PHE A 84 -4.50 6.36 2.70
N ASN A 85 -3.20 6.17 2.57
CA ASN A 85 -2.17 6.82 3.40
C ASN A 85 -2.36 6.56 4.90
N PHE A 86 -2.77 5.35 5.24
CA PHE A 86 -3.05 4.94 6.61
C PHE A 86 -2.73 3.45 6.80
N ILE A 87 -2.04 3.14 7.90
CA ILE A 87 -1.77 1.77 8.36
C ILE A 87 -2.09 1.76 9.85
N PRO A 88 -3.02 0.91 10.31
CA PRO A 88 -3.29 0.79 11.74
C PRO A 88 -2.10 0.12 12.44
N GLU A 89 -1.64 0.70 13.55
CA GLU A 89 -0.56 0.12 14.38
C GLU A 89 -1.13 -0.84 15.43
N ASP A 90 -2.37 -0.59 15.89
CA ASP A 90 -3.06 -1.39 16.89
C ASP A 90 -4.50 -1.72 16.48
N PHE A 91 -5.09 -2.69 17.14
CA PHE A 91 -6.51 -3.01 16.98
C PHE A 91 -7.40 -1.81 17.29
N GLY A 92 -8.46 -1.65 16.52
CA GLY A 92 -9.37 -0.54 16.72
C GLY A 92 -10.13 -0.12 15.48
N ARG A 93 -10.95 0.92 15.64
CA ARG A 93 -11.75 1.51 14.59
C ARG A 93 -11.29 2.94 14.31
N PHE A 94 -10.84 3.16 13.08
CA PHE A 94 -10.22 4.42 12.65
C PHE A 94 -11.03 5.08 11.54
N LYS A 95 -11.31 6.39 11.70
CA LYS A 95 -12.01 7.19 10.67
C LYS A 95 -11.02 8.00 9.87
N ILE A 96 -10.90 7.71 8.59
CA ILE A 96 -10.07 8.47 7.64
C ILE A 96 -10.95 9.50 6.93
N ARG A 97 -11.16 10.66 7.58
CA ARG A 97 -12.14 11.69 7.13
C ARG A 97 -11.91 12.15 5.69
N LYS A 98 -10.66 12.47 5.30
CA LYS A 98 -10.30 12.93 3.95
C LYS A 98 -10.63 11.92 2.85
N LYS A 99 -10.66 10.64 3.18
CA LYS A 99 -10.96 9.54 2.24
C LYS A 99 -12.35 8.97 2.41
N ARG A 100 -13.16 9.50 3.33
CA ARG A 100 -14.51 8.99 3.67
C ARG A 100 -14.50 7.48 3.95
N ALA A 101 -13.42 6.99 4.60
CA ALA A 101 -13.22 5.59 4.89
C ALA A 101 -13.19 5.33 6.38
N ILE A 102 -13.57 4.11 6.73
CA ILE A 102 -13.42 3.56 8.08
C ILE A 102 -12.56 2.31 7.95
N VAL A 103 -11.56 2.20 8.80
CA VAL A 103 -10.74 1.00 8.95
C VAL A 103 -11.09 0.37 10.28
N ASP A 104 -11.58 -0.87 10.23
CA ASP A 104 -11.79 -1.71 11.40
C ASP A 104 -10.67 -2.76 11.44
N TYR A 105 -9.71 -2.57 12.34
CA TYR A 105 -8.68 -3.56 12.62
C TYR A 105 -9.14 -4.42 13.79
N VAL A 106 -9.68 -5.60 13.47
CA VAL A 106 -10.43 -6.43 14.40
C VAL A 106 -9.52 -7.37 15.17
N GLU A 107 -9.59 -7.31 16.50
CA GLU A 107 -8.94 -8.28 17.37
C GLU A 107 -9.67 -9.64 17.28
N PRO A 108 -8.93 -10.78 17.23
CA PRO A 108 -9.54 -12.10 17.27
C PRO A 108 -10.38 -12.30 18.52
N SER A 109 -11.59 -12.80 18.35
CA SER A 109 -12.47 -13.05 19.50
C SER A 109 -11.90 -14.13 20.43
N LYS A 110 -12.16 -14.02 21.73
CA LYS A 110 -11.77 -15.04 22.73
C LYS A 110 -12.27 -16.43 22.35
N ARG A 111 -13.46 -16.52 21.77
CA ARG A 111 -14.04 -17.80 21.29
C ARG A 111 -13.23 -18.37 20.13
N TYR A 112 -12.77 -17.54 19.20
CA TYR A 112 -11.91 -17.97 18.09
C TYR A 112 -10.59 -18.50 18.63
N LEU A 113 -9.92 -17.76 19.50
CA LEU A 113 -8.65 -18.15 20.09
C LEU A 113 -8.77 -19.46 20.90
N SER A 114 -9.84 -19.62 21.69
CA SER A 114 -10.05 -20.84 22.46
C SER A 114 -10.28 -22.08 21.60
N ARG A 115 -10.97 -21.94 20.46
CA ARG A 115 -11.15 -23.06 19.50
C ARG A 115 -9.87 -23.48 18.79
N ARG A 116 -8.93 -22.58 18.66
CA ARG A 116 -7.65 -22.84 17.99
C ARG A 116 -6.59 -23.39 18.93
N LYS A 117 -6.77 -23.19 20.22
CA LYS A 117 -5.84 -23.66 21.23
C LYS A 117 -5.67 -25.20 21.16
N GLY A 118 -4.43 -25.66 21.06
CA GLY A 118 -4.09 -27.07 20.94
C GLY A 118 -4.25 -27.67 19.53
N THR A 119 -4.58 -26.88 18.51
CA THR A 119 -4.49 -27.35 17.11
C THR A 119 -3.05 -27.48 16.67
N VAL A 120 -2.79 -28.30 15.65
CA VAL A 120 -1.44 -28.48 15.07
C VAL A 120 -0.80 -27.15 14.73
N ALA A 121 -1.57 -26.22 14.19
CA ALA A 121 -1.09 -24.91 13.81
C ALA A 121 -0.75 -24.02 15.02
N ASP A 122 -1.50 -24.11 16.12
CA ASP A 122 -1.18 -23.45 17.39
C ASP A 122 0.11 -23.99 18.00
N LEU A 123 0.32 -25.30 17.91
CA LEU A 123 1.54 -25.96 18.41
C LEU A 123 2.79 -25.60 17.58
N LEU A 124 2.66 -25.47 16.26
CA LEU A 124 3.79 -25.19 15.36
C LEU A 124 4.11 -23.71 15.24
N ALA A 125 3.11 -22.85 15.27
CA ALA A 125 3.29 -21.42 14.98
C ALA A 125 2.30 -20.53 15.80
N PRO A 126 2.39 -20.53 17.14
CA PRO A 126 1.40 -19.85 18.00
C PRO A 126 1.39 -18.33 17.81
N ASN A 127 2.47 -17.75 17.32
CA ASN A 127 2.62 -16.29 17.14
C ASN A 127 2.43 -15.82 15.70
N GLU A 128 2.05 -16.71 14.79
CA GLU A 128 1.81 -16.32 13.40
C GLU A 128 0.66 -15.30 13.28
N SER A 129 0.79 -14.37 12.34
CA SER A 129 -0.20 -13.31 12.13
C SER A 129 -1.59 -13.84 11.78
N THR A 130 -1.67 -14.99 11.11
CA THR A 130 -2.92 -15.71 10.83
C THR A 130 -3.69 -16.12 12.08
N PHE A 131 -3.00 -16.27 13.22
CA PHE A 131 -3.62 -16.60 14.51
C PHE A 131 -3.90 -15.38 15.35
N THR A 132 -2.92 -14.50 15.43
CA THR A 132 -3.01 -13.33 16.30
C THR A 132 -3.79 -12.20 15.65
N ASN A 133 -4.01 -12.27 14.32
CA ASN A 133 -4.49 -11.17 13.49
C ASN A 133 -3.67 -9.89 13.68
N LYS A 134 -2.49 -10.00 14.25
CA LYS A 134 -1.61 -8.87 14.53
C LYS A 134 -0.58 -8.74 13.41
N ILE A 135 -0.49 -7.55 12.85
CA ILE A 135 0.52 -7.23 11.84
C ILE A 135 1.88 -7.29 12.51
N ASN A 136 2.77 -8.12 12.00
CA ASN A 136 4.17 -8.12 12.43
C ASN A 136 4.90 -6.99 11.68
N ILE A 137 4.96 -5.82 12.30
CA ILE A 137 5.53 -4.61 11.68
C ILE A 137 7.03 -4.58 11.98
N ASP A 138 7.85 -4.75 10.94
CA ASP A 138 9.28 -4.44 11.05
C ASP A 138 9.49 -2.92 10.98
N THR A 139 9.68 -2.32 12.13
CA THR A 139 9.97 -0.89 12.28
C THR A 139 11.46 -0.57 12.37
N SER A 140 12.35 -1.55 12.14
CA SER A 140 13.80 -1.37 12.30
C SER A 140 14.37 -0.25 11.42
N LEU A 141 13.74 0.01 10.28
CA LEU A 141 14.12 1.11 9.37
C LEU A 141 13.19 2.34 9.49
N VAL A 142 12.30 2.40 10.50
CA VAL A 142 11.42 3.54 10.70
C VAL A 142 11.96 4.46 11.77
N ASP A 143 12.09 5.75 11.44
CA ASP A 143 12.55 6.80 12.34
C ASP A 143 11.54 7.96 12.34
N LYS A 144 10.72 8.02 13.37
CA LYS A 144 9.63 9.02 13.53
C LYS A 144 10.09 10.34 14.15
N ARG A 145 11.42 10.55 14.31
CA ARG A 145 11.91 11.82 14.87
C ARG A 145 11.51 13.02 14.02
N ARG A 146 11.55 14.19 14.63
CA ARG A 146 11.31 15.45 13.92
C ARG A 146 12.35 15.63 12.80
N LEU A 147 11.87 15.92 11.60
CA LEU A 147 12.69 16.25 10.44
C LEU A 147 13.20 17.69 10.59
N ILE A 148 14.51 17.90 10.52
CA ILE A 148 15.13 19.21 10.82
C ILE A 148 15.67 19.85 9.55
N LYS A 149 16.60 19.18 8.86
CA LYS A 149 17.31 19.75 7.71
C LYS A 149 17.14 18.89 6.46
N PRO A 150 16.49 19.42 5.40
CA PRO A 150 16.45 18.73 4.13
C PRO A 150 17.86 18.71 3.50
N SER A 151 18.33 17.51 3.13
CA SER A 151 19.66 17.32 2.55
C SER A 151 19.59 17.33 1.02
N TYR A 152 18.77 16.46 0.45
CA TYR A 152 18.52 16.40 -0.98
C TYR A 152 17.19 15.68 -1.25
N LYS A 153 16.72 15.79 -2.49
CA LYS A 153 15.49 15.18 -2.97
C LYS A 153 15.82 14.08 -3.98
N ILE A 154 15.10 12.98 -3.92
CA ILE A 154 15.15 11.87 -4.90
C ILE A 154 13.85 11.92 -5.70
N ALA A 155 13.93 12.16 -7.01
CA ALA A 155 12.77 12.30 -7.88
C ALA A 155 12.62 11.07 -8.79
N PHE A 156 11.51 10.36 -8.67
CA PHE A 156 11.15 9.23 -9.52
C PHE A 156 10.23 9.65 -10.68
N SER A 157 9.43 10.70 -10.48
CA SER A 157 8.60 11.31 -11.53
C SER A 157 8.38 12.80 -11.23
N LYS A 158 7.62 13.50 -12.09
CA LYS A 158 7.20 14.88 -11.83
C LYS A 158 6.32 15.04 -10.58
N THR A 159 5.64 13.97 -10.18
CA THR A 159 4.69 13.96 -9.06
C THR A 159 5.12 13.09 -7.88
N GLU A 160 6.15 12.25 -8.07
CA GLU A 160 6.64 11.34 -7.04
C GLU A 160 8.10 11.65 -6.71
N SER A 161 8.29 12.20 -5.52
CA SER A 161 9.62 12.49 -5.00
C SER A 161 9.66 12.33 -3.48
N TYR A 162 10.88 12.08 -2.99
CA TYR A 162 11.16 11.89 -1.56
C TYR A 162 12.31 12.78 -1.15
N THR A 163 12.18 13.44 -0.01
CA THR A 163 13.25 14.25 0.57
C THR A 163 14.01 13.44 1.60
N VAL A 164 15.32 13.43 1.48
CA VAL A 164 16.23 12.86 2.48
C VAL A 164 16.56 13.95 3.49
N TRP A 165 16.26 13.68 4.74
CA TRP A 165 16.47 14.60 5.86
C TRP A 165 17.62 14.12 6.72
N ASP A 166 18.37 15.06 7.27
CA ASP A 166 19.50 14.77 8.15
C ASP A 166 20.44 13.68 7.58
N SER A 167 20.61 13.72 6.25
CA SER A 167 21.43 12.82 5.42
C SER A 167 20.99 11.37 5.34
N LYS A 168 19.89 10.96 6.01
CA LYS A 168 19.47 9.54 6.02
C LYS A 168 17.97 9.24 6.16
N ILE A 169 17.14 10.19 6.61
CA ILE A 169 15.72 9.92 6.84
C ILE A 169 14.91 10.31 5.60
N VAL A 170 14.31 9.34 4.97
CA VAL A 170 13.48 9.52 3.77
C VAL A 170 12.05 9.81 4.19
N ALA A 171 11.51 10.94 3.70
CA ALA A 171 10.11 11.29 3.84
C ALA A 171 9.51 11.69 2.49
N GLN A 172 8.21 11.59 2.32
CA GLN A 172 7.55 12.08 1.11
C GLN A 172 7.79 13.58 0.96
N SER A 173 8.24 14.01 -0.23
CA SER A 173 8.52 15.43 -0.48
C SER A 173 7.27 16.28 -0.43
N GLN A 174 7.44 17.49 0.06
CA GLN A 174 6.46 18.56 -0.02
C GLN A 174 7.06 19.69 -0.89
N ASN A 175 7.39 20.84 -0.30
CA ASN A 175 7.92 21.99 -1.04
C ASN A 175 9.35 22.38 -0.58
N GLU A 176 10.15 21.41 -0.15
CA GLU A 176 11.51 21.67 0.34
C GLU A 176 12.39 22.18 -0.80
N LYS A 177 13.20 23.19 -0.51
CA LYS A 177 14.22 23.71 -1.40
C LYS A 177 15.56 23.03 -1.09
N CYS A 178 15.91 22.01 -1.87
CA CYS A 178 17.18 21.30 -1.76
C CYS A 178 17.57 20.72 -3.14
N PRO A 179 18.86 20.32 -3.35
CA PRO A 179 19.29 19.67 -4.57
C PRO A 179 18.44 18.43 -4.89
N THR A 180 18.21 18.17 -6.17
CA THR A 180 17.38 17.04 -6.62
C THR A 180 18.22 16.05 -7.42
N ILE A 181 18.15 14.78 -7.05
CA ILE A 181 18.73 13.64 -7.77
C ILE A 181 17.60 12.97 -8.55
N PRO A 182 17.55 13.11 -9.88
CA PRO A 182 16.58 12.43 -10.71
C PRO A 182 16.97 10.95 -10.88
N MET A 183 16.00 10.05 -10.77
CA MET A 183 16.23 8.62 -10.98
C MET A 183 16.16 8.23 -12.46
N TYR A 184 15.70 9.14 -13.33
CA TYR A 184 15.56 8.94 -14.76
C TYR A 184 16.05 10.17 -15.55
N ALA A 185 16.70 9.92 -16.70
CA ALA A 185 17.25 10.96 -17.54
C ALA A 185 16.20 11.87 -18.22
N TYR A 186 14.94 11.44 -18.30
CA TYR A 186 13.85 12.22 -18.91
C TYR A 186 13.21 13.26 -17.97
N LEU A 187 13.64 13.30 -16.70
CA LEU A 187 13.17 14.31 -15.76
C LEU A 187 13.91 15.64 -16.03
N ASP A 188 13.23 16.75 -15.81
CA ASP A 188 13.73 18.11 -16.07
C ASP A 188 14.82 18.54 -15.05
N PHE A 189 15.77 17.64 -14.72
CA PHE A 189 16.88 17.84 -13.80
C PHE A 189 18.19 17.33 -14.41
N VAL A 190 19.32 17.83 -13.94
CA VAL A 190 20.62 17.30 -14.34
C VAL A 190 20.77 15.86 -13.87
N PHE A 191 20.75 14.93 -14.81
CA PHE A 191 20.87 13.50 -14.53
C PHE A 191 22.33 13.09 -14.41
N SER A 192 22.69 12.40 -13.33
CA SER A 192 23.97 11.74 -13.11
C SER A 192 23.76 10.27 -12.80
N PRO A 193 24.25 9.34 -13.64
CA PRO A 193 24.21 7.91 -13.35
C PRO A 193 24.84 7.56 -12.01
N GLU A 194 25.96 8.20 -11.66
CA GLU A 194 26.71 7.94 -10.42
C GLU A 194 25.88 8.29 -9.19
N LEU A 195 25.15 9.41 -9.21
CA LEU A 195 24.27 9.79 -8.09
C LEU A 195 23.07 8.86 -7.98
N ARG A 196 22.49 8.45 -9.13
CA ARG A 196 21.42 7.46 -9.15
C ARG A 196 21.90 6.13 -8.53
N ASP A 197 23.03 5.63 -8.96
CA ASP A 197 23.58 4.36 -8.51
C ASP A 197 23.98 4.42 -7.04
N SER A 198 24.46 5.58 -6.56
CA SER A 198 24.70 5.84 -5.13
C SER A 198 23.43 5.74 -4.30
N VAL A 199 22.29 6.26 -4.79
CA VAL A 199 20.98 6.12 -4.11
C VAL A 199 20.58 4.64 -4.03
N ILE A 200 20.73 3.89 -5.13
CA ILE A 200 20.40 2.45 -5.19
C ILE A 200 21.27 1.67 -4.19
N MET A 201 22.56 1.91 -4.20
CA MET A 201 23.51 1.25 -3.28
C MET A 201 23.21 1.58 -1.82
N THR A 202 22.93 2.85 -1.53
CA THR A 202 22.56 3.28 -0.16
C THR A 202 21.32 2.55 0.33
N TYR A 203 20.31 2.38 -0.51
CA TYR A 203 19.11 1.63 -0.18
C TYR A 203 19.41 0.16 0.12
N HIS A 204 20.16 -0.52 -0.76
CA HIS A 204 20.51 -1.93 -0.58
C HIS A 204 21.37 -2.19 0.66
N ASN A 205 22.21 -1.24 1.02
CA ASN A 205 23.05 -1.29 2.24
C ASN A 205 22.28 -0.84 3.49
N ARG A 206 20.96 -0.68 3.43
CA ARG A 206 20.12 -0.20 4.55
C ARG A 206 20.59 1.14 5.13
N GLY A 207 21.19 1.99 4.30
CA GLY A 207 21.65 3.32 4.71
C GLY A 207 20.54 4.36 4.87
N PHE A 208 19.33 4.06 4.36
CA PHE A 208 18.16 4.90 4.57
C PHE A 208 17.32 4.43 5.75
N LEU A 209 16.82 5.39 6.52
CA LEU A 209 15.70 5.24 7.43
C LEU A 209 14.47 5.90 6.80
N PHE A 210 13.28 5.52 7.20
CA PHE A 210 12.04 6.05 6.66
C PHE A 210 11.20 6.70 7.75
N HIS A 211 10.62 7.84 7.46
CA HIS A 211 9.81 8.57 8.43
C HIS A 211 8.54 7.77 8.86
N ASN A 212 8.06 6.88 7.99
CA ASN A 212 6.98 5.94 8.30
C ASN A 212 6.98 4.76 7.31
N LEU A 213 6.23 3.70 7.64
CA LEU A 213 6.10 2.48 6.84
C LEU A 213 5.55 2.72 5.44
N ILE A 214 4.64 3.69 5.29
CA ILE A 214 4.05 4.02 3.99
C ILE A 214 5.11 4.58 3.06
N THR A 215 5.95 5.48 3.57
CA THR A 215 7.09 6.03 2.82
C THR A 215 8.06 4.93 2.44
N GLN A 216 8.40 4.03 3.36
CA GLN A 216 9.27 2.88 3.10
C GLN A 216 8.74 2.02 1.94
N LYS A 217 7.46 1.63 2.00
CA LYS A 217 6.86 0.78 0.96
C LYS A 217 6.76 1.48 -0.39
N LYS A 218 6.33 2.73 -0.42
CA LYS A 218 6.24 3.52 -1.65
C LYS A 218 7.61 3.74 -2.28
N PHE A 219 8.61 4.12 -1.49
CA PHE A 219 9.98 4.30 -1.96
C PHE A 219 10.56 3.01 -2.53
N LYS A 220 10.39 1.88 -1.83
CA LYS A 220 10.79 0.57 -2.33
C LYS A 220 10.14 0.24 -3.67
N LYS A 221 8.83 0.43 -3.80
CA LYS A 221 8.09 0.20 -5.04
C LYS A 221 8.61 1.10 -6.19
N ALA A 222 8.86 2.37 -5.91
CA ALA A 222 9.41 3.30 -6.90
C ALA A 222 10.82 2.89 -7.33
N LEU A 223 11.66 2.44 -6.39
CA LEU A 223 13.03 2.00 -6.68
C LEU A 223 13.09 0.70 -7.48
N GLU A 224 12.17 -0.24 -7.24
CA GLU A 224 12.06 -1.50 -8.01
C GLU A 224 11.78 -1.26 -9.50
N LEU A 225 11.19 -0.12 -9.85
CA LEU A 225 10.94 0.30 -11.24
C LEU A 225 12.19 0.90 -11.92
N VAL A 226 13.17 1.35 -11.13
CA VAL A 226 14.44 1.90 -11.62
C VAL A 226 15.41 0.75 -11.89
N LYS A 227 15.04 -0.24 -12.69
CA LYS A 227 15.99 -1.28 -13.07
C LYS A 227 17.10 -0.70 -13.90
N PRO A 228 18.39 -1.07 -13.66
CA PRO A 228 19.43 -0.82 -14.65
C PRO A 228 18.98 -1.51 -15.94
N LYS A 229 18.99 -0.76 -17.06
CA LYS A 229 18.92 -1.41 -18.36
C LYS A 229 20.17 -2.26 -18.46
N GLY A 230 19.99 -3.60 -18.30
CA GLY A 230 21.03 -4.56 -18.63
C GLY A 230 21.38 -4.52 -20.11
#